data_bd9b78b749d5d6f20a15b8d02f40f362
#
_entry.id   bd9b78b749d5d6f20a15b8d02f40f362
#
_cell.length_a   1.000
_cell.length_b   1.000
_cell.length_c   1.000
_cell.angle_alpha   90.00
_cell.angle_beta   90.00
_cell.angle_gamma   90.00
#
_symmetry.space_group_name_H-M   'P 1'
#
loop_
_entity.id
_entity.type
_entity.pdbx_description
1 polymer ?
#
loop_
_entity_poly.entity_id
_entity_poly.type
_entity_poly.pdbx_seq_one_letter_code
_entity_poly.pdbx_strand_id
1 'polypeptide(L)'
;MRRFAFVLAVAMIAFVCCGCSSTKIIQKNKFEIHELKQKVIAVYANFSNYKLERPELREQIETEVQNQFLIKDIKSYKTAGCFKNKESSSNSEYQEFLSDNNIDLVCEIMIPSAGLMKNNGMFELNIKYDVKIFDPKSEVVIFNGIFRVKTKAELDVMLKANRIFSEKLAKQF
;
A
#
# COMPACT_ATOMS: atom_id res chain seq x y z
N MET A 1 -22.79 6.16 39.23
CA MET A 1 -23.48 5.98 37.93
C MET A 1 -23.03 6.93 36.83
N ARG A 2 -22.77 8.22 37.07
CA ARG A 2 -22.32 9.19 36.01
C ARG A 2 -20.95 8.85 35.37
N ARG A 3 -20.00 8.27 36.10
CA ARG A 3 -18.66 7.93 35.59
C ARG A 3 -18.68 6.73 34.63
N PHE A 4 -19.59 5.78 34.82
CA PHE A 4 -19.74 4.62 33.93
C PHE A 4 -20.34 5.00 32.57
N ALA A 5 -21.28 5.95 32.53
CA ALA A 5 -21.86 6.44 31.28
C ALA A 5 -20.83 7.19 30.42
N PHE A 6 -19.89 7.91 31.05
CA PHE A 6 -18.84 8.64 30.34
C PHE A 6 -17.81 7.71 29.68
N VAL A 7 -17.41 6.64 30.38
CA VAL A 7 -16.48 5.63 29.84
C VAL A 7 -17.12 4.86 28.68
N LEU A 8 -18.42 4.54 28.78
CA LEU A 8 -19.14 3.86 27.67
C LEU A 8 -19.31 4.79 26.46
N ALA A 9 -19.54 6.09 26.65
CA ALA A 9 -19.63 7.05 25.55
C ALA A 9 -18.29 7.26 24.85
N VAL A 10 -17.19 7.33 25.60
CA VAL A 10 -15.83 7.42 25.01
C VAL A 10 -15.44 6.14 24.27
N ALA A 11 -15.82 4.97 24.79
CA ALA A 11 -15.59 3.69 24.09
C ALA A 11 -16.41 3.58 22.80
N MET A 12 -17.66 4.06 22.78
CA MET A 12 -18.49 4.09 21.56
C MET A 12 -17.95 5.07 20.52
N ILE A 13 -17.42 6.22 20.91
CA ILE A 13 -16.82 7.20 19.98
C ILE A 13 -15.55 6.63 19.35
N ALA A 14 -14.74 5.85 20.08
CA ALA A 14 -13.55 5.18 19.53
C ALA A 14 -13.90 4.12 18.48
N PHE A 15 -15.07 3.48 18.56
CA PHE A 15 -15.52 2.48 17.58
C PHE A 15 -16.03 3.07 16.27
N VAL A 16 -16.47 4.32 16.24
CA VAL A 16 -17.06 4.96 15.05
C VAL A 16 -16.01 5.51 14.07
N CYS A 17 -14.74 5.64 14.50
CA CYS A 17 -13.67 6.23 13.67
C CYS A 17 -12.82 5.21 12.89
N CYS A 18 -13.00 3.91 13.11
CA CYS A 18 -12.27 2.90 12.33
C CYS A 18 -13.00 2.61 11.02
N GLY A 19 -12.53 3.18 9.91
CA GLY A 19 -12.91 2.71 8.58
C GLY A 19 -12.71 1.19 8.51
N CYS A 20 -13.76 0.45 8.12
CA CYS A 20 -13.69 -1.00 7.96
C CYS A 20 -12.67 -1.33 6.87
N SER A 21 -11.50 -1.77 7.26
CA SER A 21 -10.48 -2.24 6.35
C SER A 21 -10.14 -3.69 6.66
N SER A 22 -10.00 -4.52 5.65
CA SER A 22 -9.63 -5.93 5.80
C SER A 22 -8.30 -6.21 5.10
N THR A 23 -7.56 -7.18 5.67
CA THR A 23 -6.32 -7.67 5.09
C THR A 23 -6.44 -9.19 4.95
N LYS A 24 -6.09 -9.71 3.77
CA LYS A 24 -5.98 -11.15 3.51
C LYS A 24 -4.55 -11.43 3.07
N ILE A 25 -3.80 -12.13 3.91
CA ILE A 25 -2.47 -12.63 3.54
C ILE A 25 -2.66 -13.93 2.77
N ILE A 26 -2.10 -13.99 1.56
CA ILE A 26 -2.14 -15.17 0.68
C ILE A 26 -0.90 -16.01 0.94
N GLN A 27 0.25 -15.35 0.98
CA GLN A 27 1.55 -15.99 1.20
C GLN A 27 2.44 -15.04 2.00
N LYS A 28 3.07 -15.57 3.02
CA LYS A 28 4.12 -14.87 3.77
C LYS A 28 5.18 -15.89 4.12
N ASN A 29 6.33 -15.80 3.48
CA ASN A 29 7.50 -16.54 3.89
C ASN A 29 7.97 -15.95 5.23
N LYS A 30 8.54 -16.77 6.11
CA LYS A 30 9.10 -16.31 7.38
C LYS A 30 10.36 -15.47 7.12
N PHE A 31 10.15 -14.26 6.61
CA PHE A 31 11.17 -13.24 6.57
C PHE A 31 11.12 -12.49 7.90
N GLU A 32 12.17 -12.53 8.66
CA GLU A 32 12.26 -11.72 9.85
C GLU A 32 12.49 -10.26 9.46
N ILE A 33 11.92 -9.34 10.24
CA ILE A 33 12.00 -7.90 9.92
C ILE A 33 13.43 -7.40 9.78
N HIS A 34 14.38 -8.01 10.52
CA HIS A 34 15.78 -7.61 10.44
C HIS A 34 16.41 -7.97 9.07
N GLU A 35 15.95 -9.02 8.40
CA GLU A 35 16.41 -9.39 7.06
C GLU A 35 15.94 -8.38 6.02
N LEU A 36 14.70 -7.86 6.16
CA LEU A 36 14.20 -6.79 5.30
C LEU A 36 14.94 -5.47 5.50
N LYS A 37 15.40 -5.17 6.72
CA LYS A 37 16.21 -3.97 6.99
C LYS A 37 17.56 -3.99 6.28
N GLN A 38 18.07 -5.15 5.93
CA GLN A 38 19.32 -5.32 5.17
C GLN A 38 19.11 -5.24 3.66
N LYS A 39 17.86 -5.17 3.20
CA LYS A 39 17.47 -5.16 1.80
C LYS A 39 17.07 -3.77 1.33
N VAL A 40 17.31 -3.52 0.05
CA VAL A 40 16.86 -2.34 -0.65
C VAL A 40 15.62 -2.69 -1.46
N ILE A 41 14.51 -2.00 -1.22
CA ILE A 41 13.21 -2.31 -1.80
C ILE A 41 12.81 -1.24 -2.80
N ALA A 42 12.52 -1.62 -4.06
CA ALA A 42 11.82 -0.74 -4.98
C ALA A 42 10.31 -0.84 -4.76
N VAL A 43 9.64 0.31 -4.63
CA VAL A 43 8.18 0.39 -4.51
C VAL A 43 7.60 0.81 -5.85
N TYR A 44 6.75 -0.05 -6.41
CA TYR A 44 6.12 0.14 -7.71
C TYR A 44 4.61 -0.01 -7.60
N ALA A 45 3.87 1.07 -7.90
CA ALA A 45 2.41 1.04 -7.95
C ALA A 45 1.91 1.00 -9.40
N ASN A 46 0.93 0.15 -9.66
CA ASN A 46 0.31 -0.02 -10.97
C ASN A 46 -1.22 -0.04 -10.85
N PHE A 47 -1.90 0.48 -11.87
CA PHE A 47 -3.34 0.46 -11.97
C PHE A 47 -3.74 -0.48 -13.11
N SER A 48 -4.47 -1.56 -12.81
CA SER A 48 -4.99 -2.47 -13.84
C SER A 48 -6.11 -1.84 -14.68
N ASN A 49 -6.65 -0.71 -14.25
CA ASN A 49 -7.65 0.05 -15.00
C ASN A 49 -7.08 1.41 -15.40
N TYR A 50 -6.73 1.56 -16.66
CA TYR A 50 -6.18 2.81 -17.24
C TYR A 50 -7.01 4.08 -16.99
N LYS A 51 -8.31 3.94 -16.74
CA LYS A 51 -9.17 5.10 -16.39
C LYS A 51 -8.85 5.69 -15.01
N LEU A 52 -8.22 4.91 -14.15
CA LEU A 52 -7.80 5.32 -12.80
C LEU A 52 -6.33 5.72 -12.75
N GLU A 53 -5.58 5.41 -13.82
CA GLU A 53 -4.16 5.70 -13.87
C GLU A 53 -3.93 7.21 -13.98
N ARG A 54 -3.38 7.77 -12.91
CA ARG A 54 -2.89 9.13 -12.83
C ARG A 54 -1.49 9.10 -12.24
N PRO A 55 -0.51 9.72 -12.88
CA PRO A 55 0.87 9.75 -12.37
C PRO A 55 0.94 10.22 -10.92
N GLU A 56 0.12 11.22 -10.55
CA GLU A 56 0.09 11.78 -9.21
C GLU A 56 -0.40 10.77 -8.16
N LEU A 57 -1.39 9.94 -8.51
CA LEU A 57 -1.88 8.89 -7.60
C LEU A 57 -0.85 7.78 -7.42
N ARG A 58 -0.14 7.41 -8.47
CA ARG A 58 0.96 6.46 -8.41
C ARG A 58 2.05 6.96 -7.49
N GLU A 59 2.54 8.17 -7.72
CA GLU A 59 3.57 8.78 -6.89
C GLU A 59 3.13 8.90 -5.43
N GLN A 60 1.89 9.26 -5.18
CA GLN A 60 1.34 9.36 -3.84
C GLN A 60 1.38 8.02 -3.09
N ILE A 61 0.93 6.93 -3.72
CA ILE A 61 0.95 5.59 -3.11
C ILE A 61 2.37 5.15 -2.81
N GLU A 62 3.28 5.28 -3.77
CA GLU A 62 4.68 4.91 -3.62
C GLU A 62 5.35 5.73 -2.50
N THR A 63 5.05 7.01 -2.41
CA THR A 63 5.56 7.90 -1.34
C THR A 63 5.04 7.49 0.04
N GLU A 64 3.74 7.20 0.18
CA GLU A 64 3.17 6.76 1.46
C GLU A 64 3.79 5.43 1.93
N VAL A 65 3.98 4.47 1.02
CA VAL A 65 4.62 3.19 1.36
C VAL A 65 6.08 3.39 1.71
N GLN A 66 6.82 4.21 0.95
CA GLN A 66 8.22 4.54 1.24
C GLN A 66 8.36 5.17 2.63
N ASN A 67 7.50 6.12 2.98
CA ASN A 67 7.50 6.76 4.30
C ASN A 67 7.28 5.74 5.43
N GLN A 68 6.35 4.80 5.25
CA GLN A 68 6.10 3.75 6.24
C GLN A 68 7.26 2.76 6.36
N PHE A 69 7.93 2.44 5.26
CA PHE A 69 9.14 1.61 5.27
C PHE A 69 10.28 2.33 5.97
N LEU A 70 10.45 3.63 5.73
CA LEU A 70 11.47 4.45 6.42
C LEU A 70 11.25 4.47 7.94
N ILE A 71 10.02 4.58 8.42
CA ILE A 71 9.67 4.49 9.86
C ILE A 71 10.11 3.14 10.45
N LYS A 72 10.18 2.09 9.63
CA LYS A 72 10.64 0.75 10.03
C LYS A 72 12.14 0.52 9.79
N ASP A 73 12.90 1.54 9.41
CA ASP A 73 14.31 1.46 9.00
C ASP A 73 14.54 0.56 7.77
N ILE A 74 13.55 0.42 6.90
CA ILE A 74 13.64 -0.34 5.64
C ILE A 74 13.99 0.65 4.53
N LYS A 75 15.17 0.45 3.90
CA LYS A 75 15.59 1.28 2.77
C LYS A 75 14.74 1.01 1.56
N SER A 76 14.13 2.05 1.00
CA SER A 76 13.27 1.89 -0.18
C SER A 76 13.36 3.07 -1.14
N TYR A 77 13.08 2.77 -2.42
CA TYR A 77 13.04 3.74 -3.51
C TYR A 77 11.68 3.67 -4.20
N LYS A 78 11.08 4.81 -4.49
CA LYS A 78 9.91 4.89 -5.35
C LYS A 78 10.32 4.85 -6.82
N THR A 79 9.50 4.24 -7.65
CA THR A 79 9.75 4.12 -9.09
C THR A 79 9.02 5.19 -9.91
N ALA A 80 8.12 5.94 -9.27
CA ALA A 80 7.38 7.02 -9.92
C ALA A 80 8.34 8.05 -10.53
N GLY A 81 8.14 8.34 -11.82
CA GLY A 81 9.01 9.23 -12.60
C GLY A 81 10.21 8.53 -13.25
N CYS A 82 10.57 7.32 -12.87
CA CYS A 82 11.69 6.59 -13.47
C CYS A 82 11.27 5.84 -14.75
N PHE A 83 10.04 5.29 -14.78
CA PHE A 83 9.48 4.63 -15.97
C PHE A 83 7.95 4.69 -15.95
N LYS A 84 7.35 4.82 -17.14
CA LYS A 84 5.91 5.04 -17.29
C LYS A 84 5.09 3.77 -17.02
N ASN A 85 5.54 2.62 -17.49
CA ASN A 85 4.84 1.35 -17.37
C ASN A 85 5.84 0.19 -17.42
N LYS A 86 5.65 -0.83 -16.56
CA LYS A 86 6.45 -2.06 -16.61
C LYS A 86 6.27 -2.82 -17.94
N GLU A 87 5.09 -2.71 -18.56
CA GLU A 87 4.78 -3.36 -19.84
C GLU A 87 5.30 -2.57 -21.05
N SER A 88 5.48 -1.25 -20.93
CA SER A 88 5.95 -0.38 -22.00
C SER A 88 7.41 0.07 -21.82
N SER A 89 7.97 -0.03 -20.63
CA SER A 89 9.40 0.11 -20.45
C SER A 89 10.03 -1.09 -21.14
N SER A 90 10.82 -0.81 -22.19
CA SER A 90 11.77 -1.80 -22.66
C SER A 90 12.41 -2.37 -21.40
N ASN A 91 12.52 -3.68 -21.34
CA ASN A 91 13.04 -4.40 -20.18
C ASN A 91 14.37 -3.82 -19.66
N SER A 92 15.05 -2.98 -20.47
CA SER A 92 16.31 -2.29 -20.16
C SER A 92 16.19 -1.18 -19.10
N GLU A 93 15.26 -0.24 -19.22
CA GLU A 93 15.16 0.88 -18.24
C GLU A 93 14.80 0.38 -16.83
N TYR A 94 13.93 -0.63 -16.76
CA TYR A 94 13.59 -1.26 -15.49
C TYR A 94 14.78 -2.00 -14.89
N GLN A 95 15.51 -2.77 -15.69
CA GLN A 95 16.70 -3.51 -15.23
C GLN A 95 17.83 -2.56 -14.83
N GLU A 96 18.04 -1.48 -15.60
CA GLU A 96 18.98 -0.42 -15.27
C GLU A 96 18.64 0.24 -13.92
N PHE A 97 17.40 0.62 -13.71
CA PHE A 97 16.94 1.16 -12.42
C PHE A 97 17.21 0.19 -11.25
N LEU A 98 16.92 -1.10 -11.42
CA LEU A 98 17.16 -2.10 -10.38
C LEU A 98 18.66 -2.24 -10.06
N SER A 99 19.50 -2.21 -11.11
CA SER A 99 20.95 -2.33 -10.98
C SER A 99 21.57 -1.11 -10.33
N ASP A 100 21.26 0.08 -10.84
CA ASP A 100 21.86 1.37 -10.40
C ASP A 100 21.55 1.67 -8.94
N ASN A 101 20.37 1.27 -8.48
CA ASN A 101 19.95 1.47 -7.09
C ASN A 101 20.24 0.26 -6.19
N ASN A 102 20.91 -0.78 -6.70
CA ASN A 102 21.18 -2.02 -5.97
C ASN A 102 19.92 -2.59 -5.32
N ILE A 103 18.84 -2.72 -6.09
CA ILE A 103 17.56 -3.19 -5.59
C ILE A 103 17.61 -4.71 -5.35
N ASP A 104 17.32 -5.12 -4.13
CA ASP A 104 17.22 -6.54 -3.74
C ASP A 104 15.81 -7.09 -3.93
N LEU A 105 14.79 -6.27 -3.67
CA LEU A 105 13.40 -6.68 -3.66
C LEU A 105 12.52 -5.66 -4.38
N VAL A 106 11.43 -6.14 -4.97
CA VAL A 106 10.39 -5.28 -5.55
C VAL A 106 9.09 -5.46 -4.78
N CYS A 107 8.54 -4.37 -4.28
CA CYS A 107 7.19 -4.28 -3.73
C CYS A 107 6.25 -3.78 -4.83
N GLU A 108 5.58 -4.70 -5.51
CA GLU A 108 4.59 -4.39 -6.54
C GLU A 108 3.21 -4.22 -5.89
N ILE A 109 2.58 -3.09 -6.13
CA ILE A 109 1.26 -2.73 -5.62
C ILE A 109 0.33 -2.56 -6.81
N MET A 110 -0.58 -3.51 -7.02
CA MET A 110 -1.59 -3.42 -8.06
C MET A 110 -2.90 -2.93 -7.48
N ILE A 111 -3.54 -1.98 -8.16
CA ILE A 111 -4.86 -1.45 -7.79
C ILE A 111 -5.87 -1.91 -8.84
N PRO A 112 -6.49 -3.10 -8.66
CA PRO A 112 -7.43 -3.65 -9.63
C PRO A 112 -8.78 -2.94 -9.62
N SER A 113 -9.16 -2.34 -8.49
CA SER A 113 -10.45 -1.65 -8.37
C SER A 113 -10.42 -0.54 -7.33
N ALA A 114 -11.02 0.57 -7.68
CA ALA A 114 -11.41 1.63 -6.77
C ALA A 114 -12.81 2.12 -7.16
N GLY A 115 -13.69 2.36 -6.20
CA GLY A 115 -15.04 2.79 -6.47
C GLY A 115 -15.69 3.49 -5.28
N LEU A 116 -16.59 4.41 -5.59
CA LEU A 116 -17.46 5.05 -4.61
C LEU A 116 -18.73 4.21 -4.46
N MET A 117 -19.05 3.88 -3.22
CA MET A 117 -20.29 3.18 -2.86
C MET A 117 -21.13 4.09 -1.97
N LYS A 118 -22.44 4.11 -2.19
CA LYS A 118 -23.37 4.79 -1.29
C LYS A 118 -23.81 3.80 -0.22
N ASN A 119 -23.54 4.12 1.04
CA ASN A 119 -23.93 3.32 2.18
C ASN A 119 -24.60 4.20 3.23
N ASN A 120 -25.85 3.90 3.61
CA ASN A 120 -26.64 4.67 4.58
C ASN A 120 -26.64 6.19 4.30
N GLY A 121 -26.76 6.58 3.03
CA GLY A 121 -26.80 7.99 2.63
C GLY A 121 -25.43 8.67 2.50
N MET A 122 -24.35 8.04 2.93
CA MET A 122 -22.97 8.54 2.82
C MET A 122 -22.23 7.85 1.67
N PHE A 123 -21.32 8.57 1.03
CA PHE A 123 -20.42 7.99 0.06
C PHE A 123 -19.17 7.43 0.77
N GLU A 124 -18.80 6.21 0.42
CA GLU A 124 -17.60 5.54 0.89
C GLU A 124 -16.72 5.19 -0.31
N LEU A 125 -15.43 5.47 -0.21
CA LEU A 125 -14.43 4.98 -1.14
C LEU A 125 -14.01 3.57 -0.70
N ASN A 126 -14.07 2.63 -1.64
CA ASN A 126 -13.59 1.25 -1.45
C ASN A 126 -12.48 0.98 -2.45
N ILE A 127 -11.27 0.70 -1.96
CA ILE A 127 -10.10 0.41 -2.78
C ILE A 127 -9.57 -0.97 -2.41
N LYS A 128 -9.20 -1.74 -3.43
CA LYS A 128 -8.46 -2.99 -3.30
C LYS A 128 -7.02 -2.76 -3.74
N TYR A 129 -6.08 -3.21 -2.93
CA TYR A 129 -4.66 -3.25 -3.23
C TYR A 129 -4.21 -4.72 -3.19
N ASP A 130 -3.65 -5.20 -4.29
CA ASP A 130 -2.98 -6.49 -4.37
C ASP A 130 -1.48 -6.23 -4.29
N VAL A 131 -0.81 -6.78 -3.29
CA VAL A 131 0.61 -6.53 -3.02
C VAL A 131 1.41 -7.80 -3.15
N LYS A 132 2.50 -7.71 -3.90
CA LYS A 132 3.48 -8.77 -4.06
C LYS A 132 4.88 -8.21 -3.77
N ILE A 133 5.63 -8.84 -2.86
CA ILE A 133 7.06 -8.54 -2.67
C ILE A 133 7.85 -9.75 -3.13
N PHE A 134 8.81 -9.53 -4.00
CA PHE A 134 9.58 -10.60 -4.60
C PHE A 134 11.02 -10.16 -4.92
N ASP A 135 11.91 -11.13 -5.02
CA ASP A 135 13.26 -10.94 -5.55
C ASP A 135 13.20 -10.87 -7.09
N PRO A 136 13.61 -9.75 -7.72
CA PRO A 136 13.50 -9.60 -9.16
C PRO A 136 14.45 -10.50 -9.96
N LYS A 137 15.48 -11.09 -9.33
CA LYS A 137 16.45 -11.97 -10.00
C LYS A 137 15.98 -13.42 -10.00
N SER A 138 15.45 -13.89 -8.87
CA SER A 138 15.00 -15.28 -8.71
C SER A 138 13.49 -15.44 -8.87
N GLU A 139 12.73 -14.35 -8.95
CA GLU A 139 11.27 -14.31 -8.98
C GLU A 139 10.59 -14.93 -7.73
N VAL A 140 11.37 -15.23 -6.71
CA VAL A 140 10.86 -15.81 -5.46
C VAL A 140 9.98 -14.80 -4.74
N VAL A 141 8.73 -15.18 -4.53
CA VAL A 141 7.74 -14.36 -3.81
C VAL A 141 7.96 -14.51 -2.30
N ILE A 142 8.21 -13.39 -1.65
CA ILE A 142 8.43 -13.29 -0.20
C ILE A 142 7.12 -13.00 0.53
N PHE A 143 6.32 -12.12 -0.05
CA PHE A 143 5.03 -11.72 0.49
C PHE A 143 4.01 -11.56 -0.63
N ASN A 144 2.78 -12.00 -0.36
CA ASN A 144 1.64 -11.75 -1.24
C ASN A 144 0.40 -11.53 -0.36
N GLY A 145 -0.30 -10.42 -0.55
CA GLY A 145 -1.46 -10.07 0.25
C GLY A 145 -2.43 -9.15 -0.46
N ILE A 146 -3.68 -9.20 0.00
CA ILE A 146 -4.77 -8.35 -0.48
C ILE A 146 -5.22 -7.46 0.66
N PHE A 147 -5.21 -6.16 0.41
CA PHE A 147 -5.68 -5.14 1.34
C PHE A 147 -6.93 -4.47 0.77
N ARG A 148 -7.97 -4.38 1.57
CA ARG A 148 -9.17 -3.62 1.25
C ARG A 148 -9.30 -2.48 2.22
N VAL A 149 -9.41 -1.27 1.70
CA VAL A 149 -9.58 -0.05 2.48
C VAL A 149 -10.92 0.55 2.12
N LYS A 150 -11.73 0.80 3.15
CA LYS A 150 -12.98 1.55 3.05
C LYS A 150 -12.83 2.82 3.88
N THR A 151 -13.15 3.96 3.31
CA THR A 151 -13.10 5.24 4.00
C THR A 151 -14.24 6.14 3.53
N LYS A 152 -14.71 7.04 4.40
CA LYS A 152 -15.72 8.03 4.01
C LYS A 152 -15.17 8.91 2.90
N ALA A 153 -16.00 9.24 1.92
CA ALA A 153 -15.65 10.14 0.83
C ALA A 153 -15.66 11.58 1.33
N GLU A 154 -14.50 12.05 1.74
CA GLU A 154 -14.20 13.41 2.18
C GLU A 154 -13.16 14.01 1.23
N LEU A 155 -12.83 15.29 1.42
CA LEU A 155 -11.67 15.90 0.76
C LEU A 155 -10.43 15.02 1.06
N ASP A 156 -9.58 14.79 0.07
CA ASP A 156 -8.36 13.96 0.19
C ASP A 156 -8.60 12.48 0.56
N VAL A 157 -9.77 11.96 0.21
CA VAL A 157 -10.14 10.56 0.50
C VAL A 157 -9.13 9.55 -0.02
N MET A 158 -8.49 9.81 -1.17
CA MET A 158 -7.46 8.93 -1.74
C MET A 158 -6.19 8.92 -0.89
N LEU A 159 -5.74 10.10 -0.44
CA LEU A 159 -4.58 10.22 0.45
C LEU A 159 -4.80 9.45 1.74
N LYS A 160 -5.98 9.63 2.35
CA LYS A 160 -6.37 8.90 3.56
C LYS A 160 -6.39 7.38 3.35
N ALA A 161 -6.93 6.92 2.22
CA ALA A 161 -6.96 5.49 1.88
C ALA A 161 -5.55 4.92 1.68
N ASN A 162 -4.68 5.63 0.96
CA ASN A 162 -3.30 5.23 0.70
C ASN A 162 -2.50 5.16 2.01
N ARG A 163 -2.70 6.11 2.91
CA ARG A 163 -2.08 6.12 4.24
C ARG A 163 -2.52 4.92 5.08
N ILE A 164 -3.83 4.66 5.17
CA ILE A 164 -4.36 3.49 5.89
C ILE A 164 -3.79 2.18 5.31
N PHE A 165 -3.69 2.10 3.98
CA PHE A 165 -3.11 0.95 3.29
C PHE A 165 -1.63 0.78 3.66
N SER A 166 -0.80 1.82 3.51
CA SER A 166 0.64 1.77 3.74
C SER A 166 0.99 1.42 5.19
N GLU A 167 0.25 1.97 6.17
CA GLU A 167 0.37 1.60 7.59
C GLU A 167 0.06 0.11 7.83
N LYS A 168 -0.95 -0.43 7.14
CA LYS A 168 -1.31 -1.86 7.25
C LYS A 168 -0.29 -2.77 6.58
N LEU A 169 0.25 -2.36 5.45
CA LEU A 169 1.32 -3.09 4.78
C LEU A 169 2.56 -3.15 5.69
N ALA A 170 2.99 -2.01 6.23
CA ALA A 170 4.15 -1.95 7.12
C ALA A 170 3.99 -2.76 8.42
N LYS A 171 2.77 -2.99 8.90
CA LYS A 171 2.49 -3.86 10.05
C LYS A 171 2.70 -5.35 9.76
N GLN A 172 2.90 -5.74 8.50
CA GLN A 172 3.18 -7.13 8.14
C GLN A 172 4.66 -7.49 8.35
N PHE A 173 5.49 -6.50 8.54
CA PHE A 173 6.96 -6.58 8.75
C PHE A 173 7.34 -5.89 10.09
#